data_6b1b95c928daf088b6908e78cc9f0174
#
_entry.id   6b1b95c928daf088b6908e78cc9f0174
#
_cell.length_a   1.000
_cell.length_b   1.000
_cell.length_c   1.000
_cell.angle_alpha   90.00
_cell.angle_beta   90.00
_cell.angle_gamma   90.00
#
_symmetry.space_group_name_H-M   'P 1'
#
loop_
_entity.id
_entity.type
_entity.pdbx_description
1 polymer ?
#
loop_
_entity_poly.entity_id
_entity_poly.type
_entity_poly.pdbx_seq_one_letter_code
_entity_poly.pdbx_strand_id
1 'polypeptide(L)'
;MDISRSKFFRLASAALLAGWCTTVWAQGTITLHGASQFNDEHPFTKGLMKFEELVKKYYGKPVNFVLHKNSELGLEKDYFAYMNQGISVDYAIVSPAHMSTFAKAAPFIDAPFVFRDHDQMNKVIAQGVLNPIADEIAKKADVLLLGYGGGGVRSIFATKAFSDMAGIKNLKIRVQGAPIWTRTFKAAGMAPTVIAYSEVYNGIQTGVIEAGENEAAGVEQMKFYEVGPNLMQTRHAISIRPICFSGKTLRRLPADLQAAIRKAAAEAGDWERQLESSSDTSILDKLQKEGKLKLVPFNERDKMRESMMPVLSEYAKEIGAEAIFAKINAIK
;
A
#
# COMPACT_ATOMS: atom_id res chain seq x y z
N MET A 1 -66.48 7.27 -76.89
CA MET A 1 -66.02 8.69 -77.01
C MET A 1 -64.88 8.75 -76.05
N ASP A 2 -63.65 8.50 -76.48
CA ASP A 2 -62.69 9.53 -76.97
C ASP A 2 -62.13 10.32 -75.81
N ILE A 3 -60.89 10.45 -75.56
CA ILE A 3 -59.62 10.64 -76.17
C ILE A 3 -58.61 10.74 -74.99
N SER A 4 -57.55 9.97 -74.81
CA SER A 4 -56.21 10.14 -75.35
C SER A 4 -55.32 11.20 -74.69
N ARG A 5 -54.06 10.76 -74.46
CA ARG A 5 -52.75 11.45 -74.35
C ARG A 5 -52.17 11.55 -72.98
N SER A 6 -51.18 10.83 -72.63
CA SER A 6 -49.80 10.69 -73.12
C SER A 6 -48.85 11.72 -72.50
N LYS A 7 -47.75 11.18 -71.90
CA LYS A 7 -46.37 11.72 -71.69
C LYS A 7 -46.24 12.72 -70.53
N PHE A 8 -45.32 12.52 -69.63
CA PHE A 8 -43.85 12.60 -69.78
C PHE A 8 -43.16 12.07 -68.53
N PHE A 9 -42.21 11.19 -68.77
CA PHE A 9 -41.17 10.80 -67.83
C PHE A 9 -40.33 12.02 -67.42
N ARG A 10 -40.10 12.28 -66.14
CA ARG A 10 -38.87 12.90 -65.62
C ARG A 10 -38.39 12.17 -64.41
N LEU A 11 -37.29 11.46 -64.62
CA LEU A 11 -36.44 10.98 -63.54
C LEU A 11 -35.88 12.16 -62.78
N ALA A 12 -36.12 12.20 -61.50
CA ALA A 12 -35.36 13.03 -60.58
C ALA A 12 -34.67 12.05 -59.60
N SER A 13 -33.39 11.83 -59.81
CA SER A 13 -32.50 11.10 -58.94
C SER A 13 -32.28 11.93 -57.67
N ALA A 14 -32.97 11.60 -56.57
CA ALA A 14 -32.66 12.14 -55.26
C ALA A 14 -31.56 11.27 -54.66
N ALA A 15 -30.32 11.76 -54.68
CA ALA A 15 -29.20 11.19 -53.93
C ALA A 15 -29.47 11.35 -52.45
N LEU A 16 -29.80 10.23 -51.76
CA LEU A 16 -29.83 10.12 -50.34
C LEU A 16 -28.40 10.14 -49.80
N LEU A 17 -27.90 11.30 -49.45
CA LEU A 17 -26.74 11.46 -48.55
C LEU A 17 -27.18 11.00 -47.17
N ALA A 18 -26.96 9.73 -46.90
CA ALA A 18 -26.99 9.20 -45.52
C ALA A 18 -25.80 9.78 -44.75
N GLY A 19 -26.02 10.96 -44.18
CA GLY A 19 -25.09 11.50 -43.17
C GLY A 19 -25.03 10.55 -41.98
N TRP A 20 -23.95 9.80 -41.85
CA TRP A 20 -23.60 9.13 -40.60
C TRP A 20 -23.31 10.22 -39.56
N CYS A 21 -24.33 10.68 -38.85
CA CYS A 21 -24.14 11.34 -37.57
C CYS A 21 -23.57 10.28 -36.60
N THR A 22 -22.28 10.19 -36.54
CA THR A 22 -21.63 9.59 -35.37
C THR A 22 -21.97 10.49 -34.19
N THR A 23 -23.00 10.12 -33.42
CA THR A 23 -23.23 10.67 -32.09
C THR A 23 -22.02 10.28 -31.26
N VAL A 24 -21.02 11.15 -31.20
CA VAL A 24 -20.00 11.12 -30.17
C VAL A 24 -20.75 11.37 -28.87
N TRP A 25 -21.13 10.31 -28.19
CA TRP A 25 -21.54 10.41 -26.81
C TRP A 25 -20.35 11.02 -26.08
N ALA A 26 -20.47 12.25 -25.61
CA ALA A 26 -19.55 12.83 -24.68
C ALA A 26 -19.61 11.95 -23.41
N GLN A 27 -18.73 10.96 -23.33
CA GLN A 27 -18.52 10.24 -22.07
C GLN A 27 -18.13 11.30 -21.05
N GLY A 28 -18.98 11.47 -20.02
CA GLY A 28 -18.66 12.36 -18.92
C GLY A 28 -17.27 12.07 -18.40
N THR A 29 -16.54 13.08 -17.96
CA THR A 29 -15.18 12.92 -17.43
C THR A 29 -15.20 11.90 -16.30
N ILE A 30 -14.41 10.83 -16.45
CA ILE A 30 -14.28 9.79 -15.41
C ILE A 30 -13.61 10.43 -14.19
N THR A 31 -14.18 10.23 -13.02
CA THR A 31 -13.58 10.64 -11.73
C THR A 31 -13.23 9.41 -10.93
N LEU A 32 -12.00 9.35 -10.44
CA LEU A 32 -11.47 8.29 -9.58
C LEU A 32 -11.17 8.87 -8.20
N HIS A 33 -11.58 8.14 -7.16
CA HIS A 33 -11.41 8.52 -5.77
C HIS A 33 -10.29 7.72 -5.12
N GLY A 34 -9.28 8.43 -4.61
CA GLY A 34 -8.19 7.86 -3.84
C GLY A 34 -8.32 8.13 -2.35
N ALA A 35 -7.66 7.33 -1.52
CA ALA A 35 -7.61 7.53 -0.08
C ALA A 35 -6.20 7.38 0.48
N SER A 36 -5.86 8.25 1.44
CA SER A 36 -4.64 8.19 2.26
C SER A 36 -4.96 8.60 3.70
N GLN A 37 -4.45 7.85 4.67
CA GLN A 37 -4.56 8.28 6.07
C GLN A 37 -3.55 9.37 6.43
N PHE A 38 -2.65 9.71 5.52
CA PHE A 38 -1.55 10.64 5.72
C PHE A 38 -1.77 11.96 4.98
N ASN A 39 -0.97 12.99 5.33
CA ASN A 39 -0.97 14.29 4.67
C ASN A 39 -0.14 14.27 3.37
N ASP A 40 -0.04 15.43 2.70
CA ASP A 40 0.67 15.60 1.42
C ASP A 40 2.18 15.34 1.50
N GLU A 41 2.78 15.49 2.68
CA GLU A 41 4.23 15.35 2.84
C GLU A 41 4.67 13.89 2.98
N HIS A 42 3.76 12.99 3.35
CA HIS A 42 4.09 11.58 3.53
C HIS A 42 4.42 10.89 2.19
N PRO A 43 5.47 10.06 2.12
CA PRO A 43 5.86 9.35 0.90
C PRO A 43 4.71 8.58 0.24
N PHE A 44 3.85 7.91 1.00
CA PHE A 44 2.70 7.17 0.47
C PHE A 44 1.69 8.07 -0.24
N THR A 45 1.40 9.25 0.31
CA THR A 45 0.50 10.22 -0.34
C THR A 45 1.16 10.78 -1.60
N LYS A 46 2.45 11.09 -1.55
CA LYS A 46 3.24 11.50 -2.73
C LYS A 46 3.25 10.42 -3.81
N GLY A 47 3.32 9.14 -3.42
CA GLY A 47 3.21 8.00 -4.33
C GLY A 47 1.87 7.94 -5.06
N LEU A 48 0.76 8.20 -4.35
CA LEU A 48 -0.57 8.30 -4.97
C LEU A 48 -0.68 9.51 -5.89
N MET A 49 -0.16 10.66 -5.51
CA MET A 49 -0.13 11.84 -6.38
C MET A 49 0.71 11.59 -7.64
N LYS A 50 1.83 10.86 -7.51
CA LYS A 50 2.65 10.43 -8.67
C LYS A 50 1.89 9.45 -9.56
N PHE A 51 1.15 8.53 -8.99
CA PHE A 51 0.27 7.62 -9.74
C PHE A 51 -0.76 8.39 -10.56
N GLU A 52 -1.44 9.37 -9.98
CA GLU A 52 -2.43 10.21 -10.68
C GLU A 52 -1.80 10.99 -11.85
N GLU A 53 -0.63 11.59 -11.62
CA GLU A 53 0.15 12.28 -12.68
C GLU A 53 0.45 11.33 -13.85
N LEU A 54 0.94 10.14 -13.53
CA LEU A 54 1.32 9.14 -14.53
C LEU A 54 0.11 8.58 -15.28
N VAL A 55 -1.04 8.37 -14.61
CA VAL A 55 -2.27 7.95 -15.29
C VAL A 55 -2.69 9.01 -16.30
N LYS A 56 -2.73 10.30 -15.92
CA LYS A 56 -3.06 11.41 -16.84
C LYS A 56 -2.10 11.42 -18.05
N LYS A 57 -0.81 11.24 -17.80
CA LYS A 57 0.23 11.18 -18.85
C LYS A 57 0.00 10.03 -19.83
N TYR A 58 -0.28 8.82 -19.33
CA TYR A 58 -0.40 7.61 -20.16
C TYR A 58 -1.76 7.47 -20.83
N TYR A 59 -2.81 7.93 -20.19
CA TYR A 59 -4.14 7.91 -20.76
C TYR A 59 -4.33 8.96 -21.87
N GLY A 60 -3.78 10.17 -21.68
CA GLY A 60 -3.83 11.26 -22.65
C GLY A 60 -5.22 11.82 -22.93
N LYS A 61 -6.24 11.40 -22.17
CA LYS A 61 -7.63 11.89 -22.24
C LYS A 61 -8.07 12.42 -20.88
N PRO A 62 -9.16 13.22 -20.81
CA PRO A 62 -9.64 13.76 -19.53
C PRO A 62 -9.98 12.65 -18.52
N VAL A 63 -9.39 12.75 -17.35
CA VAL A 63 -9.68 11.94 -16.16
C VAL A 63 -9.44 12.79 -14.93
N ASN A 64 -10.39 12.77 -13.99
CA ASN A 64 -10.30 13.50 -12.72
C ASN A 64 -9.88 12.54 -11.60
N PHE A 65 -9.14 13.07 -10.64
CA PHE A 65 -8.78 12.40 -9.41
C PHE A 65 -9.19 13.26 -8.22
N VAL A 66 -9.74 12.60 -7.20
CA VAL A 66 -10.06 13.19 -5.91
C VAL A 66 -9.37 12.35 -4.86
N LEU A 67 -8.25 12.86 -4.32
CA LEU A 67 -7.49 12.17 -3.29
C LEU A 67 -7.92 12.66 -1.90
N HIS A 68 -8.62 11.81 -1.16
CA HIS A 68 -9.03 12.03 0.23
C HIS A 68 -7.85 11.71 1.16
N LYS A 69 -7.40 12.72 1.91
CA LYS A 69 -6.19 12.64 2.77
C LYS A 69 -6.54 12.75 4.25
N ASN A 70 -5.54 12.62 5.12
CA ASN A 70 -5.69 12.83 6.56
C ASN A 70 -6.80 11.97 7.21
N SER A 71 -6.97 10.72 6.76
CA SER A 71 -8.02 9.80 7.23
C SER A 71 -9.46 10.30 6.99
N GLU A 72 -9.70 11.17 6.01
CA GLU A 72 -11.05 11.67 5.68
C GLU A 72 -12.05 10.52 5.42
N LEU A 73 -11.58 9.42 4.78
CA LEU A 73 -12.37 8.21 4.53
C LEU A 73 -12.01 7.05 5.47
N GLY A 74 -11.48 7.33 6.65
CA GLY A 74 -11.06 6.31 7.61
C GLY A 74 -9.59 5.89 7.47
N LEU A 75 -9.26 4.73 8.06
CA LEU A 75 -7.92 4.15 8.03
C LEU A 75 -7.77 3.16 6.87
N GLU A 76 -6.56 2.64 6.66
CA GLU A 76 -6.24 1.70 5.57
C GLU A 76 -7.17 0.48 5.51
N LYS A 77 -7.60 -0.04 6.65
CA LYS A 77 -8.57 -1.13 6.73
C LYS A 77 -9.93 -0.74 6.14
N ASP A 78 -10.36 0.49 6.38
CA ASP A 78 -11.69 0.96 5.97
C ASP A 78 -11.73 1.16 4.45
N TYR A 79 -10.75 1.90 3.91
CA TYR A 79 -10.74 2.14 2.46
C TYR A 79 -10.33 0.90 1.64
N PHE A 80 -9.60 -0.08 2.22
CA PHE A 80 -9.44 -1.38 1.56
C PHE A 80 -10.79 -2.10 1.43
N ALA A 81 -11.62 -2.06 2.47
CA ALA A 81 -12.98 -2.62 2.43
C ALA A 81 -13.87 -1.88 1.41
N TYR A 82 -13.74 -0.57 1.28
CA TYR A 82 -14.46 0.20 0.26
C TYR A 82 -14.04 -0.19 -1.17
N MET A 83 -12.76 -0.38 -1.43
CA MET A 83 -12.27 -0.90 -2.72
C MET A 83 -12.81 -2.29 -3.02
N ASN A 84 -12.85 -3.20 -2.03
CA ASN A 84 -13.46 -4.53 -2.16
C ASN A 84 -14.94 -4.45 -2.52
N GLN A 85 -15.68 -3.52 -1.92
CA GLN A 85 -17.09 -3.29 -2.20
C GLN A 85 -17.32 -2.54 -3.52
N GLY A 86 -16.31 -1.84 -4.04
CA GLY A 86 -16.39 -0.99 -5.24
C GLY A 86 -17.18 0.28 -5.00
N ILE A 87 -17.04 0.86 -3.79
CA ILE A 87 -17.70 2.10 -3.36
C ILE A 87 -16.67 3.07 -2.81
N SER A 88 -16.93 4.36 -2.92
CA SER A 88 -16.21 5.49 -2.29
C SER A 88 -14.70 5.59 -2.55
N VAL A 89 -13.99 4.49 -2.73
CA VAL A 89 -12.53 4.46 -2.97
C VAL A 89 -12.20 3.51 -4.11
N ASP A 90 -11.50 4.03 -5.12
CA ASP A 90 -11.05 3.29 -6.28
C ASP A 90 -9.59 2.83 -6.15
N TYR A 91 -8.75 3.63 -5.52
CA TYR A 91 -7.32 3.35 -5.35
C TYR A 91 -6.79 3.87 -4.00
N ALA A 92 -5.78 3.19 -3.47
CA ALA A 92 -5.09 3.60 -2.24
C ALA A 92 -3.72 2.89 -2.12
N ILE A 93 -2.84 3.40 -1.27
CA ILE A 93 -1.71 2.63 -0.74
C ILE A 93 -2.15 2.00 0.58
N VAL A 94 -1.93 0.67 0.73
CA VAL A 94 -2.43 -0.08 1.89
C VAL A 94 -1.38 -1.06 2.42
N SER A 95 -1.20 -1.10 3.74
CA SER A 95 -0.40 -2.14 4.38
C SER A 95 -0.98 -3.53 4.14
N PRO A 96 -0.16 -4.52 3.77
CA PRO A 96 -0.59 -5.90 3.63
C PRO A 96 -1.26 -6.48 4.89
N ALA A 97 -0.90 -6.00 6.07
CA ALA A 97 -1.51 -6.43 7.33
C ALA A 97 -3.03 -6.17 7.36
N HIS A 98 -3.51 -5.09 6.74
CA HIS A 98 -4.94 -4.75 6.69
C HIS A 98 -5.74 -5.56 5.66
N MET A 99 -5.08 -6.35 4.83
CA MET A 99 -5.70 -7.28 3.88
C MET A 99 -5.95 -8.67 4.48
N SER A 100 -5.46 -8.94 5.69
CA SER A 100 -5.45 -10.26 6.34
C SER A 100 -6.82 -10.90 6.53
N THR A 101 -7.88 -10.10 6.69
CA THR A 101 -9.26 -10.58 6.81
C THR A 101 -9.80 -11.14 5.50
N PHE A 102 -9.24 -10.73 4.37
CA PHE A 102 -9.60 -11.21 3.03
C PHE A 102 -8.67 -12.32 2.54
N ALA A 103 -7.36 -12.13 2.72
CA ALA A 103 -6.34 -13.06 2.27
C ALA A 103 -5.29 -13.28 3.37
N LYS A 104 -5.27 -14.47 3.97
CA LYS A 104 -4.36 -14.79 5.09
C LYS A 104 -2.88 -14.68 4.72
N ALA A 105 -2.55 -14.83 3.44
CA ALA A 105 -1.19 -14.72 2.94
C ALA A 105 -0.70 -13.26 2.82
N ALA A 106 -1.61 -12.29 2.72
CA ALA A 106 -1.24 -10.89 2.48
C ALA A 106 -0.20 -10.34 3.47
N PRO A 107 -0.34 -10.51 4.80
CA PRO A 107 0.61 -9.97 5.77
C PRO A 107 2.03 -10.54 5.67
N PHE A 108 2.22 -11.61 4.89
CA PHE A 108 3.53 -12.20 4.66
C PHE A 108 4.41 -11.32 3.76
N ILE A 109 3.79 -10.45 2.95
CA ILE A 109 4.49 -9.57 2.00
C ILE A 109 5.52 -8.67 2.69
N ASP A 110 5.23 -8.16 3.90
CA ASP A 110 6.11 -7.28 4.67
C ASP A 110 6.28 -7.74 6.13
N ALA A 111 6.18 -9.04 6.37
CA ALA A 111 6.35 -9.61 7.70
C ALA A 111 7.72 -9.28 8.31
N PRO A 112 7.85 -9.23 9.65
CA PRO A 112 9.14 -9.00 10.31
C PRO A 112 10.21 -9.96 9.80
N PHE A 113 11.38 -9.43 9.42
CA PHE A 113 12.55 -10.19 8.92
C PHE A 113 12.32 -11.05 7.66
N VAL A 114 11.23 -10.84 6.92
CA VAL A 114 11.01 -11.54 5.64
C VAL A 114 12.06 -11.14 4.60
N PHE A 115 12.54 -9.90 4.64
CA PHE A 115 13.64 -9.42 3.81
C PHE A 115 14.88 -9.14 4.67
N ARG A 116 16.05 -9.47 4.12
CA ARG A 116 17.35 -9.19 4.71
C ARG A 116 17.71 -7.70 4.57
N ASP A 117 17.49 -7.15 3.37
CA ASP A 117 17.86 -5.79 2.97
C ASP A 117 17.02 -5.32 1.77
N HIS A 118 17.20 -4.06 1.37
CA HIS A 118 16.51 -3.45 0.24
C HIS A 118 16.87 -4.09 -1.11
N ASP A 119 18.10 -4.54 -1.29
CA ASP A 119 18.53 -5.18 -2.54
C ASP A 119 17.76 -6.49 -2.76
N GLN A 120 17.69 -7.34 -1.73
CA GLN A 120 16.89 -8.55 -1.79
C GLN A 120 15.40 -8.24 -2.03
N MET A 121 14.82 -7.28 -1.30
CA MET A 121 13.43 -6.87 -1.49
C MET A 121 13.15 -6.42 -2.94
N ASN A 122 14.00 -5.56 -3.49
CA ASN A 122 13.86 -5.08 -4.86
C ASN A 122 13.97 -6.21 -5.88
N LYS A 123 14.89 -7.17 -5.70
CA LYS A 123 15.00 -8.36 -6.55
C LYS A 123 13.76 -9.26 -6.45
N VAL A 124 13.22 -9.45 -5.24
CA VAL A 124 11.98 -10.23 -5.02
C VAL A 124 10.81 -9.61 -5.76
N ILE A 125 10.65 -8.29 -5.68
CA ILE A 125 9.59 -7.55 -6.39
C ILE A 125 9.81 -7.67 -7.91
N ALA A 126 11.00 -7.35 -8.40
CA ALA A 126 11.32 -7.36 -9.84
C ALA A 126 11.14 -8.74 -10.48
N GLN A 127 11.40 -9.83 -9.74
CA GLN A 127 11.21 -11.21 -10.20
C GLN A 127 9.78 -11.73 -10.04
N GLY A 128 8.85 -10.91 -9.54
CA GLY A 128 7.44 -11.28 -9.35
C GLY A 128 7.23 -12.42 -8.33
N VAL A 129 8.14 -12.59 -7.37
CA VAL A 129 8.04 -13.68 -6.37
C VAL A 129 6.79 -13.56 -5.52
N LEU A 130 6.27 -12.33 -5.34
CA LEU A 130 5.06 -12.04 -4.56
C LEU A 130 3.76 -12.19 -5.37
N ASN A 131 3.83 -12.41 -6.69
CA ASN A 131 2.64 -12.48 -7.55
C ASN A 131 1.59 -13.50 -7.08
N PRO A 132 1.93 -14.72 -6.61
CA PRO A 132 0.91 -15.66 -6.14
C PRO A 132 0.09 -15.12 -4.96
N ILE A 133 0.69 -14.31 -4.08
CA ILE A 133 -0.03 -13.66 -2.97
C ILE A 133 -0.92 -12.53 -3.51
N ALA A 134 -0.42 -11.74 -4.45
CA ALA A 134 -1.21 -10.70 -5.11
C ALA A 134 -2.43 -11.27 -5.84
N ASP A 135 -2.26 -12.41 -6.54
CA ASP A 135 -3.33 -13.11 -7.23
C ASP A 135 -4.38 -13.66 -6.24
N GLU A 136 -3.95 -14.16 -5.07
CA GLU A 136 -4.86 -14.59 -4.01
C GLU A 136 -5.71 -13.41 -3.50
N ILE A 137 -5.08 -12.25 -3.25
CA ILE A 137 -5.77 -11.03 -2.82
C ILE A 137 -6.77 -10.59 -3.90
N ALA A 138 -6.35 -10.53 -5.15
CA ALA A 138 -7.23 -10.19 -6.27
C ALA A 138 -8.44 -11.13 -6.37
N LYS A 139 -8.23 -12.43 -6.19
CA LYS A 139 -9.29 -13.44 -6.24
C LYS A 139 -10.26 -13.33 -5.06
N LYS A 140 -9.76 -13.08 -3.84
CA LYS A 140 -10.58 -13.11 -2.62
C LYS A 140 -11.20 -11.77 -2.27
N ALA A 141 -10.48 -10.68 -2.51
CA ALA A 141 -10.91 -9.32 -2.18
C ALA A 141 -11.37 -8.50 -3.38
N ASP A 142 -11.16 -9.00 -4.61
CA ASP A 142 -11.39 -8.20 -5.83
C ASP A 142 -10.70 -6.82 -5.77
N VAL A 143 -9.51 -6.78 -5.17
CA VAL A 143 -8.61 -5.64 -5.12
C VAL A 143 -7.27 -6.05 -5.73
N LEU A 144 -6.78 -5.27 -6.66
CA LEU A 144 -5.56 -5.56 -7.42
C LEU A 144 -4.38 -4.83 -6.80
N LEU A 145 -3.26 -5.50 -6.61
CA LEU A 145 -1.98 -4.91 -6.25
C LEU A 145 -1.23 -4.57 -7.54
N LEU A 146 -1.21 -3.30 -7.94
CA LEU A 146 -0.72 -2.87 -9.26
C LEU A 146 0.72 -2.35 -9.26
N GLY A 147 1.25 -1.99 -8.10
CA GLY A 147 2.61 -1.52 -7.90
C GLY A 147 3.01 -1.68 -6.44
N TYR A 148 4.31 -1.69 -6.17
CA TYR A 148 4.84 -1.87 -4.82
C TYR A 148 5.69 -0.68 -4.40
N GLY A 149 5.11 0.18 -3.58
CA GLY A 149 5.80 1.22 -2.83
C GLY A 149 6.35 0.71 -1.50
N GLY A 150 6.71 1.60 -0.61
CA GLY A 150 7.32 1.31 0.69
C GLY A 150 8.83 1.49 0.67
N GLY A 151 9.54 0.71 1.47
CA GLY A 151 11.00 0.77 1.57
C GLY A 151 11.50 1.38 2.87
N GLY A 152 10.63 1.99 3.67
CA GLY A 152 10.99 2.49 5.00
C GLY A 152 11.34 1.35 5.94
N VAL A 153 12.41 1.54 6.72
CA VAL A 153 12.90 0.55 7.68
C VAL A 153 12.20 0.73 9.01
N ARG A 154 11.45 -0.28 9.42
CA ARG A 154 10.69 -0.24 10.66
C ARG A 154 11.56 -0.56 11.88
N SER A 155 11.45 0.31 12.86
CA SER A 155 12.13 0.18 14.16
C SER A 155 11.16 0.43 15.31
N ILE A 156 11.51 -0.03 16.52
CA ILE A 156 10.68 0.17 17.72
C ILE A 156 10.96 1.55 18.30
N PHE A 157 9.91 2.32 18.56
CA PHE A 157 9.95 3.54 19.36
C PHE A 157 9.23 3.33 20.69
N ALA A 158 9.74 3.90 21.79
CA ALA A 158 9.21 3.62 23.12
C ALA A 158 9.45 4.78 24.10
N THR A 159 8.72 4.74 25.22
CA THR A 159 8.89 5.65 26.37
C THR A 159 10.27 5.51 27.02
N LYS A 160 10.83 4.29 27.06
CA LYS A 160 12.13 3.99 27.66
C LYS A 160 13.10 3.43 26.62
N ALA A 161 14.37 3.80 26.73
CA ALA A 161 15.43 3.27 25.89
C ALA A 161 15.85 1.87 26.36
N PHE A 162 16.18 1.01 25.38
CA PHE A 162 16.81 -0.30 25.60
C PHE A 162 17.73 -0.63 24.39
N SER A 163 18.67 -1.53 24.57
CA SER A 163 19.65 -1.87 23.53
C SER A 163 19.77 -3.36 23.22
N ASP A 164 18.99 -4.19 23.88
CA ASP A 164 19.12 -5.66 23.83
C ASP A 164 17.78 -6.38 24.03
N MET A 165 17.79 -7.72 23.98
CA MET A 165 16.61 -8.57 24.17
C MET A 165 16.05 -8.53 25.59
N ALA A 166 16.86 -8.19 26.59
CA ALA A 166 16.37 -8.06 27.98
C ALA A 166 15.43 -6.88 28.09
N GLY A 167 15.74 -5.77 27.40
CA GLY A 167 14.93 -4.56 27.40
C GLY A 167 13.58 -4.69 26.71
N ILE A 168 13.40 -5.65 25.78
CA ILE A 168 12.10 -5.88 25.13
C ILE A 168 11.22 -6.92 25.84
N LYS A 169 11.73 -7.56 26.88
CA LYS A 169 10.97 -8.60 27.59
C LYS A 169 9.71 -8.01 28.24
N ASN A 170 8.54 -8.57 27.90
CA ASN A 170 7.22 -8.13 28.35
C ASN A 170 6.86 -6.67 27.95
N LEU A 171 7.59 -6.05 27.02
CA LEU A 171 7.30 -4.72 26.52
C LEU A 171 5.89 -4.68 25.90
N LYS A 172 5.01 -3.85 26.44
CA LYS A 172 3.68 -3.65 25.90
C LYS A 172 3.79 -2.81 24.62
N ILE A 173 3.74 -3.48 23.49
CA ILE A 173 3.94 -2.85 22.19
C ILE A 173 2.71 -2.97 21.31
N ARG A 174 2.36 -1.89 20.63
CA ARG A 174 1.35 -1.96 19.56
C ARG A 174 1.96 -2.60 18.32
N VAL A 175 1.23 -3.53 17.73
CA VAL A 175 1.53 -4.08 16.41
C VAL A 175 0.36 -3.94 15.45
N GLN A 176 0.60 -4.15 14.16
CA GLN A 176 -0.43 -4.16 13.13
C GLN A 176 -1.39 -5.33 13.31
N GLY A 177 -2.63 -5.17 12.83
CA GLY A 177 -3.73 -6.12 13.02
C GLY A 177 -3.64 -7.38 12.15
N ALA A 178 -2.49 -8.07 12.17
CA ALA A 178 -2.32 -9.34 11.48
C ALA A 178 -1.64 -10.39 12.38
N PRO A 179 -2.04 -11.67 12.30
CA PRO A 179 -1.53 -12.73 13.18
C PRO A 179 -0.02 -12.87 13.19
N ILE A 180 0.64 -12.72 12.03
CA ILE A 180 2.10 -12.85 11.92
C ILE A 180 2.84 -11.80 12.76
N TRP A 181 2.33 -10.57 12.80
CA TRP A 181 2.92 -9.49 13.61
C TRP A 181 2.80 -9.78 15.10
N THR A 182 1.63 -10.21 15.57
CA THR A 182 1.43 -10.59 16.97
C THR A 182 2.29 -11.79 17.36
N ARG A 183 2.36 -12.84 16.53
CA ARG A 183 3.12 -14.06 16.81
C ARG A 183 4.63 -13.81 16.86
N THR A 184 5.18 -13.07 15.90
CA THR A 184 6.62 -12.78 15.85
C THR A 184 7.08 -11.92 17.02
N PHE A 185 6.35 -10.87 17.36
CA PHE A 185 6.68 -10.01 18.49
C PHE A 185 6.55 -10.75 19.84
N LYS A 186 5.55 -11.63 19.97
CA LYS A 186 5.43 -12.51 21.14
C LYS A 186 6.59 -13.50 21.23
N ALA A 187 7.05 -14.06 20.12
CA ALA A 187 8.22 -14.97 20.09
C ALA A 187 9.52 -14.27 20.51
N ALA A 188 9.65 -12.96 20.24
CA ALA A 188 10.75 -12.16 20.75
C ALA A 188 10.62 -11.76 22.24
N GLY A 189 9.57 -12.20 22.92
CA GLY A 189 9.38 -11.99 24.35
C GLY A 189 8.61 -10.72 24.73
N MET A 190 8.04 -10.00 23.75
CA MET A 190 7.21 -8.81 23.97
C MET A 190 5.76 -9.18 24.28
N ALA A 191 4.98 -8.19 24.74
CA ALA A 191 3.53 -8.27 24.96
C ALA A 191 2.78 -7.43 23.88
N PRO A 192 2.60 -7.98 22.66
CA PRO A 192 1.99 -7.25 21.55
C PRO A 192 0.49 -7.07 21.76
N THR A 193 0.00 -5.88 21.44
CA THR A 193 -1.41 -5.49 21.47
C THR A 193 -1.81 -4.89 20.12
N VAL A 194 -2.97 -5.27 19.60
CA VAL A 194 -3.53 -4.71 18.37
C VAL A 194 -4.50 -3.60 18.73
N ILE A 195 -4.16 -2.37 18.36
CA ILE A 195 -5.04 -1.20 18.43
C ILE A 195 -4.98 -0.43 17.12
N ALA A 196 -5.97 0.42 16.85
CA ALA A 196 -6.00 1.25 15.65
C ALA A 196 -4.75 2.15 15.55
N TYR A 197 -4.31 2.46 14.33
CA TYR A 197 -3.11 3.27 14.15
C TYR A 197 -3.28 4.68 14.73
N SER A 198 -4.48 5.26 14.63
CA SER A 198 -4.84 6.54 15.23
C SER A 198 -4.78 6.56 16.75
N GLU A 199 -4.86 5.39 17.41
CA GLU A 199 -4.87 5.27 18.87
C GLU A 199 -3.46 5.08 19.47
N VAL A 200 -2.43 4.92 18.64
CA VAL A 200 -1.06 4.63 19.12
C VAL A 200 -0.51 5.75 19.97
N TYR A 201 -0.65 7.00 19.53
CA TYR A 201 -0.18 8.17 20.29
C TYR A 201 -0.82 8.21 21.70
N ASN A 202 -2.15 8.19 21.74
CA ASN A 202 -2.89 8.21 23.00
C ASN A 202 -2.63 6.96 23.86
N GLY A 203 -2.47 5.80 23.24
CA GLY A 203 -2.16 4.55 23.93
C GLY A 203 -0.82 4.59 24.66
N ILE A 204 0.20 5.23 24.07
CA ILE A 204 1.49 5.43 24.72
C ILE A 204 1.38 6.53 25.78
N GLN A 205 0.73 7.64 25.46
CA GLN A 205 0.57 8.77 26.39
C GLN A 205 -0.14 8.36 27.69
N THR A 206 -1.13 7.49 27.59
CA THR A 206 -1.91 6.99 28.74
C THR A 206 -1.32 5.74 29.42
N GLY A 207 -0.25 5.16 28.85
CA GLY A 207 0.41 3.95 29.39
C GLY A 207 -0.32 2.64 29.12
N VAL A 208 -1.33 2.61 28.25
CA VAL A 208 -1.98 1.37 27.78
C VAL A 208 -0.97 0.50 27.06
N ILE A 209 -0.10 1.12 26.26
CA ILE A 209 1.08 0.53 25.66
C ILE A 209 2.31 1.38 25.99
N GLU A 210 3.51 0.83 25.88
CA GLU A 210 4.77 1.49 26.18
C GLU A 210 5.57 1.81 24.92
N ALA A 211 5.20 1.15 23.81
CA ALA A 211 5.95 1.19 22.55
C ALA A 211 5.04 1.01 21.33
N GLY A 212 5.56 1.44 20.19
CA GLY A 212 5.08 1.12 18.86
C GLY A 212 6.25 0.81 17.94
N GLU A 213 5.95 0.49 16.70
CA GLU A 213 6.96 0.24 15.67
C GLU A 213 6.53 0.91 14.37
N ASN A 214 7.48 1.56 13.68
CA ASN A 214 7.18 2.21 12.42
C ASN A 214 8.44 2.57 11.64
N GLU A 215 8.27 2.95 10.37
CA GLU A 215 9.23 3.67 9.55
C GLU A 215 9.33 5.14 9.94
N ALA A 216 10.42 5.81 9.52
CA ALA A 216 10.72 7.18 9.95
C ALA A 216 9.64 8.21 9.59
N ALA A 217 9.07 8.13 8.39
CA ALA A 217 8.02 9.05 7.94
C ALA A 217 6.77 8.99 8.82
N GLY A 218 6.36 7.79 9.21
CA GLY A 218 5.23 7.60 10.13
C GLY A 218 5.53 8.11 11.55
N VAL A 219 6.76 7.88 12.05
CA VAL A 219 7.19 8.42 13.36
C VAL A 219 7.14 9.94 13.37
N GLU A 220 7.61 10.60 12.28
CA GLU A 220 7.60 12.05 12.15
C GLU A 220 6.17 12.59 12.06
N GLN A 221 5.38 12.08 11.12
CA GLN A 221 4.06 12.64 10.83
C GLN A 221 3.05 12.45 11.97
N MET A 222 3.06 11.27 12.59
CA MET A 222 2.17 10.96 13.72
C MET A 222 2.71 11.52 15.05
N LYS A 223 3.85 12.21 15.00
CA LYS A 223 4.53 12.79 16.16
C LYS A 223 4.78 11.77 17.28
N PHE A 224 5.00 10.52 16.92
CA PHE A 224 5.25 9.47 17.92
C PHE A 224 6.48 9.75 18.78
N TYR A 225 7.41 10.58 18.31
CA TYR A 225 8.56 11.05 19.07
C TYR A 225 8.16 11.86 20.34
N GLU A 226 6.96 12.46 20.38
CA GLU A 226 6.51 13.21 21.57
C GLU A 226 6.15 12.29 22.75
N VAL A 227 5.66 11.08 22.45
CA VAL A 227 5.21 10.09 23.46
C VAL A 227 6.14 8.90 23.59
N GLY A 228 6.96 8.62 22.58
CA GLY A 228 7.98 7.58 22.53
C GLY A 228 9.30 8.11 21.96
N PRO A 229 10.03 8.96 22.71
CA PRO A 229 11.18 9.70 22.17
C PRO A 229 12.45 8.87 21.95
N ASN A 230 12.43 7.57 22.27
CA ASN A 230 13.55 6.67 22.05
C ASN A 230 13.21 5.73 20.90
N LEU A 231 13.96 5.78 19.80
CA LEU A 231 13.87 4.85 18.68
C LEU A 231 15.04 3.87 18.72
N MET A 232 14.73 2.64 19.11
CA MET A 232 15.68 1.53 19.09
C MET A 232 15.78 0.98 17.67
N GLN A 233 16.97 1.02 17.11
CA GLN A 233 17.23 0.66 15.71
C GLN A 233 17.16 -0.86 15.50
N THR A 234 16.01 -1.46 15.81
CA THR A 234 15.76 -2.90 15.66
C THR A 234 15.74 -3.33 14.20
N ARG A 235 15.37 -2.44 13.28
CA ARG A 235 15.35 -2.67 11.83
C ARG A 235 14.76 -4.03 11.48
N HIS A 236 13.61 -4.34 12.10
CA HIS A 236 13.01 -5.68 12.07
C HIS A 236 12.15 -5.94 10.84
N ALA A 237 11.78 -4.90 10.09
CA ALA A 237 11.05 -5.06 8.83
C ALA A 237 11.39 -3.94 7.84
N ILE A 238 11.21 -4.21 6.55
CA ILE A 238 11.17 -3.21 5.49
C ILE A 238 9.73 -3.16 5.00
N SER A 239 9.13 -1.99 5.03
CA SER A 239 7.74 -1.80 4.61
C SER A 239 7.57 -2.12 3.13
N ILE A 240 6.53 -2.86 2.78
CA ILE A 240 6.00 -2.87 1.41
C ILE A 240 4.59 -2.31 1.47
N ARG A 241 4.31 -1.37 0.57
CA ARG A 241 3.03 -0.66 0.49
C ARG A 241 2.48 -0.73 -0.93
N PRO A 242 1.66 -1.74 -1.25
CA PRO A 242 1.07 -1.85 -2.57
C PRO A 242 0.16 -0.67 -2.92
N ILE A 243 0.26 -0.19 -4.15
CA ILE A 243 -0.78 0.62 -4.77
C ILE A 243 -1.90 -0.34 -5.15
N CYS A 244 -2.99 -0.25 -4.42
CA CYS A 244 -4.18 -1.07 -4.58
C CYS A 244 -5.21 -0.38 -5.47
N PHE A 245 -5.94 -1.16 -6.25
CA PHE A 245 -7.03 -0.65 -7.09
C PHE A 245 -8.24 -1.58 -7.04
N SER A 246 -9.45 -1.03 -6.92
CA SER A 246 -10.70 -1.80 -6.95
C SER A 246 -10.86 -2.56 -8.27
N GLY A 247 -10.98 -3.87 -8.22
CA GLY A 247 -11.26 -4.70 -9.40
C GLY A 247 -12.60 -4.37 -10.04
N LYS A 248 -13.62 -4.07 -9.21
CA LYS A 248 -14.95 -3.66 -9.70
C LYS A 248 -14.91 -2.37 -10.48
N THR A 249 -14.18 -1.38 -9.98
CA THR A 249 -13.99 -0.12 -10.70
C THR A 249 -13.19 -0.35 -11.97
N LEU A 250 -12.03 -1.02 -11.87
CA LEU A 250 -11.14 -1.19 -13.02
C LEU A 250 -11.85 -1.83 -14.22
N ARG A 251 -12.64 -2.87 -14.01
CA ARG A 251 -13.37 -3.56 -15.10
C ARG A 251 -14.41 -2.69 -15.82
N ARG A 252 -14.89 -1.62 -15.20
CA ARG A 252 -15.85 -0.67 -15.78
C ARG A 252 -15.18 0.43 -16.60
N LEU A 253 -13.86 0.60 -16.46
CA LEU A 253 -13.12 1.65 -17.16
C LEU A 253 -12.80 1.23 -18.60
N PRO A 254 -12.60 2.20 -19.53
CA PRO A 254 -12.10 1.93 -20.86
C PRO A 254 -10.78 1.16 -20.85
N ALA A 255 -10.56 0.28 -21.81
CA ALA A 255 -9.38 -0.61 -21.85
C ALA A 255 -8.05 0.15 -21.87
N ASP A 256 -7.99 1.29 -22.58
CA ASP A 256 -6.82 2.16 -22.63
C ASP A 256 -6.54 2.85 -21.27
N LEU A 257 -7.59 3.22 -20.51
CA LEU A 257 -7.43 3.73 -19.16
C LEU A 257 -6.98 2.62 -18.18
N GLN A 258 -7.53 1.40 -18.32
CA GLN A 258 -7.05 0.25 -17.53
C GLN A 258 -5.55 -0.01 -17.74
N ALA A 259 -5.09 0.05 -19.00
CA ALA A 259 -3.68 -0.12 -19.34
C ALA A 259 -2.81 1.01 -18.75
N ALA A 260 -3.28 2.27 -18.85
CA ALA A 260 -2.62 3.44 -18.26
C ALA A 260 -2.49 3.31 -16.74
N ILE A 261 -3.56 2.89 -16.04
CA ILE A 261 -3.58 2.68 -14.58
C ILE A 261 -2.55 1.63 -14.16
N ARG A 262 -2.51 0.48 -14.83
CA ARG A 262 -1.54 -0.59 -14.52
C ARG A 262 -0.10 -0.13 -14.68
N LYS A 263 0.21 0.53 -15.81
CA LYS A 263 1.54 1.06 -16.07
C LYS A 263 1.93 2.13 -15.07
N ALA A 264 1.03 3.08 -14.79
CA ALA A 264 1.25 4.16 -13.85
C ALA A 264 1.48 3.66 -12.42
N ALA A 265 0.71 2.67 -11.97
CA ALA A 265 0.86 2.11 -10.63
C ALA A 265 2.21 1.40 -10.44
N ALA A 266 2.68 0.65 -11.43
CA ALA A 266 4.00 0.01 -11.36
C ALA A 266 5.12 1.07 -11.24
N GLU A 267 5.12 2.08 -12.11
CA GLU A 267 6.13 3.15 -12.10
C GLU A 267 6.04 4.03 -10.83
N ALA A 268 4.83 4.36 -10.39
CA ALA A 268 4.62 5.14 -9.17
C ALA A 268 5.07 4.37 -7.92
N GLY A 269 4.84 3.06 -7.87
CA GLY A 269 5.31 2.20 -6.79
C GLY A 269 6.84 2.17 -6.71
N ASP A 270 7.53 2.01 -7.84
CA ASP A 270 8.98 2.04 -7.90
C ASP A 270 9.54 3.40 -7.48
N TRP A 271 8.93 4.49 -7.95
CA TRP A 271 9.32 5.85 -7.59
C TRP A 271 9.14 6.12 -6.10
N GLU A 272 7.99 5.74 -5.55
CA GLU A 272 7.68 5.93 -4.12
C GLU A 272 8.63 5.12 -3.23
N ARG A 273 8.92 3.86 -3.60
CA ARG A 273 9.86 3.01 -2.86
C ARG A 273 11.27 3.61 -2.80
N GLN A 274 11.72 4.22 -3.89
CA GLN A 274 13.00 4.94 -3.91
C GLN A 274 12.94 6.19 -3.01
N LEU A 275 11.84 6.95 -3.07
CA LEU A 275 11.65 8.13 -2.24
C LEU A 275 11.70 7.78 -0.75
N GLU A 276 10.92 6.80 -0.31
CA GLU A 276 10.87 6.42 1.11
C GLU A 276 12.21 5.84 1.58
N SER A 277 12.80 4.90 0.84
CA SER A 277 14.10 4.31 1.20
C SER A 277 15.21 5.34 1.33
N SER A 278 15.22 6.39 0.49
CA SER A 278 16.24 7.43 0.51
C SER A 278 16.00 8.48 1.59
N SER A 279 14.75 8.71 2.01
CA SER A 279 14.40 9.73 3.00
C SER A 279 14.48 9.24 4.45
N ASP A 280 14.41 7.94 4.68
CA ASP A 280 14.29 7.33 6.01
C ASP A 280 15.39 7.81 6.98
N THR A 281 16.66 7.72 6.57
CA THR A 281 17.79 8.19 7.38
C THR A 281 17.75 9.70 7.61
N SER A 282 17.43 10.49 6.59
CA SER A 282 17.42 11.95 6.70
C SER A 282 16.33 12.46 7.65
N ILE A 283 15.18 11.80 7.70
CA ILE A 283 14.11 12.12 8.65
C ILE A 283 14.57 11.84 10.08
N LEU A 284 15.15 10.66 10.33
CA LEU A 284 15.65 10.29 11.66
C LEU A 284 16.75 11.24 12.14
N ASP A 285 17.71 11.58 11.28
CA ASP A 285 18.80 12.52 11.58
C ASP A 285 18.26 13.92 11.91
N LYS A 286 17.25 14.38 11.16
CA LYS A 286 16.57 15.65 11.43
C LYS A 286 15.93 15.65 12.82
N LEU A 287 15.12 14.63 13.13
CA LEU A 287 14.44 14.53 14.43
C LEU A 287 15.44 14.43 15.58
N GLN A 288 16.57 13.75 15.38
CA GLN A 288 17.65 13.68 16.37
C GLN A 288 18.34 15.04 16.57
N LYS A 289 18.69 15.74 15.49
CA LYS A 289 19.30 17.07 15.56
C LYS A 289 18.41 18.12 16.21
N GLU A 290 17.11 18.00 16.02
CA GLU A 290 16.09 18.84 16.65
C GLU A 290 15.83 18.47 18.13
N GLY A 291 16.49 17.44 18.65
CA GLY A 291 16.31 16.96 20.03
C GLY A 291 14.97 16.28 20.29
N LYS A 292 14.22 15.94 19.23
CA LYS A 292 12.90 15.33 19.31
C LYS A 292 12.95 13.82 19.48
N LEU A 293 13.98 13.16 18.94
CA LEU A 293 14.13 11.72 18.93
C LEU A 293 15.55 11.32 19.33
N LYS A 294 15.68 10.31 20.17
CA LYS A 294 16.95 9.67 20.51
C LYS A 294 17.07 8.37 19.74
N LEU A 295 18.05 8.27 18.84
CA LEU A 295 18.39 7.03 18.17
C LEU A 295 19.23 6.15 19.09
N VAL A 296 18.78 4.93 19.34
CA VAL A 296 19.44 3.98 20.23
C VAL A 296 19.83 2.74 19.43
N PRO A 297 21.13 2.39 19.35
CA PRO A 297 21.56 1.14 18.73
C PRO A 297 20.91 -0.06 19.42
N PHE A 298 20.44 -1.04 18.63
CA PHE A 298 19.96 -2.32 19.15
C PHE A 298 20.96 -3.41 18.82
N ASN A 299 21.69 -3.87 19.82
CA ASN A 299 22.88 -4.71 19.66
C ASN A 299 22.58 -6.19 19.39
N GLU A 300 21.35 -6.64 19.65
CA GLU A 300 20.96 -8.05 19.55
C GLU A 300 19.90 -8.30 18.45
N ARG A 301 20.01 -7.54 17.34
CA ARG A 301 19.09 -7.67 16.18
C ARG A 301 19.04 -9.11 15.66
N ASP A 302 20.19 -9.78 15.58
CA ASP A 302 20.25 -11.15 15.07
C ASP A 302 19.57 -12.14 16.02
N LYS A 303 19.71 -12.00 17.33
CA LYS A 303 18.96 -12.79 18.31
C LYS A 303 17.46 -12.55 18.21
N MET A 304 17.03 -11.30 18.00
CA MET A 304 15.63 -10.98 17.74
C MET A 304 15.12 -11.68 16.48
N ARG A 305 15.90 -11.64 15.40
CA ARG A 305 15.59 -12.36 14.16
C ARG A 305 15.50 -13.87 14.40
N GLU A 306 16.47 -14.46 15.05
CA GLU A 306 16.50 -15.90 15.38
C GLU A 306 15.25 -16.33 16.16
N SER A 307 14.77 -15.52 17.09
CA SER A 307 13.54 -15.82 17.85
C SER A 307 12.27 -15.75 16.99
N MET A 308 12.24 -14.92 15.94
CA MET A 308 11.07 -14.72 15.08
C MET A 308 11.03 -15.67 13.88
N MET A 309 12.18 -16.14 13.38
CA MET A 309 12.28 -16.96 12.16
C MET A 309 11.47 -18.26 12.20
N PRO A 310 11.42 -19.03 13.32
CA PRO A 310 10.56 -20.22 13.39
C PRO A 310 9.08 -19.90 13.16
N VAL A 311 8.61 -18.77 13.69
CA VAL A 311 7.22 -18.32 13.52
C VAL A 311 6.94 -17.95 12.07
N LEU A 312 7.89 -17.29 11.37
CA LEU A 312 7.75 -17.02 9.94
C LEU A 312 7.64 -18.32 9.13
N SER A 313 8.48 -19.30 9.43
CA SER A 313 8.48 -20.59 8.74
C SER A 313 7.18 -21.36 8.97
N GLU A 314 6.67 -21.37 10.20
CA GLU A 314 5.38 -21.98 10.53
C GLU A 314 4.23 -21.26 9.83
N TYR A 315 4.22 -19.94 9.87
CA TYR A 315 3.20 -19.15 9.21
C TYR A 315 3.21 -19.35 7.69
N ALA A 316 4.39 -19.41 7.06
CA ALA A 316 4.51 -19.73 5.64
C ALA A 316 3.83 -21.08 5.29
N LYS A 317 3.96 -22.10 6.14
CA LYS A 317 3.26 -23.39 5.98
C LYS A 317 1.75 -23.24 6.12
N GLU A 318 1.28 -22.52 7.13
CA GLU A 318 -0.16 -22.29 7.36
C GLU A 318 -0.87 -21.65 6.15
N ILE A 319 -0.17 -20.75 5.46
CA ILE A 319 -0.72 -20.00 4.32
C ILE A 319 -0.36 -20.60 2.96
N GLY A 320 0.40 -21.71 2.93
CA GLY A 320 0.86 -22.35 1.68
C GLY A 320 1.90 -21.52 0.92
N ALA A 321 2.70 -20.70 1.61
CA ALA A 321 3.70 -19.81 1.04
C ALA A 321 5.15 -20.31 1.23
N GLU A 322 5.37 -21.60 1.57
CA GLU A 322 6.72 -22.14 1.78
C GLU A 322 7.62 -21.98 0.55
N ALA A 323 7.08 -22.23 -0.64
CA ALA A 323 7.83 -22.07 -1.88
C ALA A 323 8.20 -20.60 -2.14
N ILE A 324 7.33 -19.65 -1.77
CA ILE A 324 7.60 -18.21 -1.86
C ILE A 324 8.72 -17.85 -0.88
N PHE A 325 8.61 -18.29 0.37
CA PHE A 325 9.61 -18.03 1.40
C PHE A 325 10.98 -18.61 1.05
N ALA A 326 11.01 -19.83 0.51
CA ALA A 326 12.24 -20.45 0.02
C ALA A 326 12.87 -19.64 -1.13
N LYS A 327 12.07 -19.15 -2.08
CA LYS A 327 12.55 -18.28 -3.17
C LYS A 327 13.11 -16.96 -2.64
N ILE A 328 12.42 -16.30 -1.69
CA ILE A 328 12.91 -15.07 -1.06
C ILE A 328 14.30 -15.34 -0.42
N ASN A 329 14.43 -16.38 0.37
CA ASN A 329 15.71 -16.73 1.04
C ASN A 329 16.83 -17.10 0.07
N ALA A 330 16.52 -17.62 -1.11
CA ALA A 330 17.52 -17.99 -2.13
C ALA A 330 18.07 -16.78 -2.91
N ILE A 331 17.36 -15.65 -2.92
CA ILE A 331 17.79 -14.40 -3.59
C ILE A 331 18.88 -13.73 -2.74
N LYS A 332 20.08 -13.62 -3.35
CA LYS A 332 21.25 -13.00 -2.74
C LYS A 332 21.34 -11.50 -3.07
#